data_ed113d10cfe9a0b6fa330e176c89c520
#
_entry.id   ed113d10cfe9a0b6fa330e176c89c520
#
_cell.length_a   1.000
_cell.length_b   1.000
_cell.length_c   1.000
_cell.angle_alpha   90.00
_cell.angle_beta   90.00
_cell.angle_gamma   90.00
#
_symmetry.space_group_name_H-M   'P 1'
#
loop_
_entity.id
_entity.type
_entity.pdbx_description
1 polymer ?
#
loop_
_entity_poly.entity_id
_entity_poly.type
_entity_poly.pdbx_seq_one_letter_code
_entity_poly.pdbx_strand_id
1 'polypeptide(L)'
;MNKRLKALLIILAGIAILLINKQVEPPPFKTLSNQEIKVSSLKASASLIKNGAVIKLNPELPKKLNLQSALIKGLETNAYYLRMKTQQQWPMASLTKLLTSVIALEKITPSTKVDQLVKRMMIYSDNRAAEQLAEAYGRQEFLTAMQEKTEQLGMKNTSIFDESGLSFLNQSTVEDLEKLVVYITKKHPKIFQFSRELEIVVNNNRRKNINKFAGQSDFLGGKTGYTDEAHGNLITLFEFQGHPVVIIVLGTADRHERFNQTNILRQWISKFYNS
;
A
#
# COMPACT_ATOMS: atom_id res chain seq x y z
N MET A 1 -25.58 -18.69 -34.41
CA MET A 1 -24.66 -19.51 -33.60
C MET A 1 -25.47 -20.35 -32.61
N ASN A 2 -25.35 -21.69 -32.69
CA ASN A 2 -26.17 -22.65 -31.95
C ASN A 2 -25.93 -22.50 -30.42
N LYS A 3 -27.02 -22.60 -29.60
CA LYS A 3 -26.95 -22.47 -28.13
C LYS A 3 -25.88 -23.42 -27.50
N ARG A 4 -25.70 -24.62 -28.09
CA ARG A 4 -24.67 -25.57 -27.65
C ARG A 4 -23.23 -25.07 -27.90
N LEU A 5 -22.99 -24.33 -29.00
CA LEU A 5 -21.69 -23.78 -29.33
C LEU A 5 -21.33 -22.61 -28.41
N LYS A 6 -22.32 -21.75 -28.01
CA LYS A 6 -22.13 -20.72 -27.04
C LYS A 6 -21.78 -21.25 -25.64
N ALA A 7 -22.47 -22.32 -25.21
CA ALA A 7 -22.18 -22.96 -23.92
C ALA A 7 -20.77 -23.59 -23.91
N LEU A 8 -20.35 -24.22 -25.02
CA LEU A 8 -19.02 -24.81 -25.15
C LEU A 8 -17.92 -23.74 -25.10
N LEU A 9 -18.11 -22.59 -25.75
CA LEU A 9 -17.16 -21.47 -25.72
C LEU A 9 -17.04 -20.84 -24.32
N ILE A 10 -18.14 -20.75 -23.56
CA ILE A 10 -18.11 -20.25 -22.17
C ILE A 10 -17.36 -21.23 -21.26
N ILE A 11 -17.57 -22.55 -21.44
CA ILE A 11 -16.87 -23.58 -20.68
C ILE A 11 -15.37 -23.58 -21.01
N LEU A 12 -15.00 -23.47 -22.28
CA LEU A 12 -13.60 -23.38 -22.70
C LEU A 12 -12.91 -22.11 -22.21
N ALA A 13 -13.61 -21.00 -22.23
CA ALA A 13 -13.08 -19.74 -21.63
C ALA A 13 -12.91 -19.87 -20.11
N GLY A 14 -13.84 -20.49 -19.41
CA GLY A 14 -13.73 -20.76 -17.96
C GLY A 14 -12.58 -21.71 -17.63
N ILE A 15 -12.35 -22.72 -18.44
CA ILE A 15 -11.22 -23.67 -18.29
C ILE A 15 -9.89 -22.96 -18.60
N ALA A 16 -9.84 -22.09 -19.62
CA ALA A 16 -8.65 -21.32 -19.92
C ALA A 16 -8.27 -20.37 -18.78
N ILE A 17 -9.25 -19.70 -18.15
CA ILE A 17 -9.04 -18.85 -16.97
C ILE A 17 -8.55 -19.68 -15.78
N LEU A 18 -9.10 -20.88 -15.56
CA LEU A 18 -8.66 -21.80 -14.51
C LEU A 18 -7.24 -22.34 -14.76
N LEU A 19 -6.86 -22.59 -16.01
CA LEU A 19 -5.52 -23.06 -16.38
C LEU A 19 -4.48 -21.94 -16.27
N ILE A 20 -4.84 -20.71 -16.62
CA ILE A 20 -3.97 -19.54 -16.43
C ILE A 20 -3.72 -19.30 -14.94
N ASN A 21 -4.75 -19.42 -14.09
CA ASN A 21 -4.59 -19.29 -12.63
C ASN A 21 -3.75 -20.42 -12.00
N LYS A 22 -3.68 -21.62 -12.63
CA LYS A 22 -2.84 -22.71 -12.13
C LYS A 22 -1.36 -22.61 -12.53
N GLN A 23 -1.03 -21.81 -13.56
CA GLN A 23 0.36 -21.68 -14.04
C GLN A 23 1.12 -20.47 -13.47
N VAL A 24 0.42 -19.55 -12.78
CA VAL A 24 1.08 -18.41 -12.11
C VAL A 24 1.26 -18.78 -10.65
N GLU A 25 2.31 -19.55 -10.36
CA GLU A 25 2.78 -19.69 -8.98
C GLU A 25 3.28 -18.32 -8.51
N PRO A 26 2.90 -17.88 -7.29
CA PRO A 26 3.49 -16.68 -6.70
C PRO A 26 5.01 -16.89 -6.65
N PRO A 27 5.80 -15.84 -6.90
CA PRO A 27 7.25 -15.96 -6.82
C PRO A 27 7.61 -16.53 -5.45
N PRO A 28 8.44 -17.59 -5.38
CA PRO A 28 8.79 -18.22 -4.13
C PRO A 28 9.40 -17.16 -3.21
N PHE A 29 8.89 -17.07 -1.98
CA PHE A 29 9.56 -16.32 -0.94
C PHE A 29 10.95 -16.92 -0.80
N LYS A 30 11.93 -16.30 -1.45
CA LYS A 30 13.32 -16.59 -1.15
C LYS A 30 13.52 -16.07 0.27
N THR A 31 13.36 -16.96 1.25
CA THR A 31 14.04 -16.79 2.52
C THR A 31 15.46 -16.43 2.13
N LEU A 32 15.84 -15.18 2.37
CA LEU A 32 17.22 -14.74 2.22
C LEU A 32 18.00 -15.52 3.30
N SER A 33 18.33 -16.80 2.96
CA SER A 33 19.31 -17.55 3.71
C SER A 33 20.58 -16.71 3.65
N ASN A 34 20.92 -16.05 4.74
CA ASN A 34 22.24 -15.46 5.06
C ASN A 34 23.13 -14.95 3.89
N GLN A 35 22.61 -14.68 2.70
CA GLN A 35 23.29 -13.84 1.76
C GLN A 35 23.20 -12.42 2.31
N GLU A 36 24.23 -12.03 3.02
CA GLU A 36 24.55 -10.64 3.28
C GLU A 36 24.32 -9.88 1.97
N ILE A 37 23.23 -9.09 1.94
CA ILE A 37 23.08 -8.11 0.87
C ILE A 37 24.33 -7.26 1.02
N LYS A 38 25.28 -7.40 0.08
CA LYS A 38 26.43 -6.51 0.03
C LYS A 38 25.89 -5.10 -0.13
N VAL A 39 25.79 -4.40 0.98
CA VAL A 39 25.28 -3.01 1.12
C VAL A 39 26.18 -2.02 0.35
N SER A 40 27.27 -2.50 -0.26
CA SER A 40 28.27 -1.70 -0.98
C SER A 40 27.75 -0.91 -2.19
N SER A 41 26.52 -1.13 -2.65
CA SER A 41 25.98 -0.38 -3.81
C SER A 41 24.71 0.46 -3.53
N LEU A 42 24.15 0.40 -2.34
CA LEU A 42 22.98 1.22 -1.95
C LEU A 42 23.47 2.52 -1.29
N LYS A 43 23.80 3.51 -2.08
CA LYS A 43 24.00 4.87 -1.59
C LYS A 43 22.63 5.45 -1.25
N ALA A 44 22.27 5.46 0.04
CA ALA A 44 21.21 6.30 0.54
C ALA A 44 21.74 7.74 0.49
N SER A 45 21.33 8.51 -0.52
CA SER A 45 21.63 9.94 -0.59
C SER A 45 20.42 10.71 -0.09
N ALA A 46 20.39 11.08 1.19
CA ALA A 46 19.48 12.09 1.70
C ALA A 46 20.18 13.46 1.61
N SER A 47 19.53 14.42 1.01
CA SER A 47 19.95 15.83 1.06
C SER A 47 18.92 16.61 1.88
N LEU A 48 19.31 17.11 3.03
CA LEU A 48 18.53 18.08 3.80
C LEU A 48 19.00 19.48 3.42
N ILE A 49 18.07 20.38 3.13
CA ILE A 49 18.36 21.80 3.02
C ILE A 49 18.10 22.41 4.39
N LYS A 50 19.17 22.72 5.15
CA LYS A 50 19.09 23.45 6.41
C LYS A 50 19.84 24.78 6.19
N ASN A 51 19.14 25.89 6.35
CA ASN A 51 19.71 27.25 6.14
C ASN A 51 20.40 27.47 4.77
N GLY A 52 19.84 26.89 3.69
CA GLY A 52 20.41 27.04 2.34
C GLY A 52 21.62 26.14 2.02
N ALA A 53 22.09 25.34 2.97
CA ALA A 53 23.17 24.38 2.75
C ALA A 53 22.61 22.98 2.50
N VAL A 54 23.09 22.30 1.45
CA VAL A 54 22.77 20.90 1.17
C VAL A 54 23.66 20.03 2.03
N ILE A 55 23.11 19.49 3.13
CA ILE A 55 23.81 18.53 3.95
C ILE A 55 23.59 17.14 3.34
N LYS A 56 24.61 16.56 2.77
CA LYS A 56 24.60 15.14 2.33
C LYS A 56 24.78 14.29 3.58
N LEU A 57 23.64 13.79 4.13
CA LEU A 57 23.68 12.76 5.15
C LEU A 57 23.80 11.41 4.45
N ASN A 58 24.81 10.65 4.76
CA ASN A 58 25.00 9.27 4.29
C ASN A 58 25.05 8.35 5.52
N PRO A 59 23.94 8.20 6.28
CA PRO A 59 23.94 7.32 7.42
C PRO A 59 23.99 5.87 6.93
N GLU A 60 24.73 5.05 7.64
CA GLU A 60 24.68 3.62 7.41
C GLU A 60 23.24 3.11 7.51
N LEU A 61 22.81 2.35 6.49
CA LEU A 61 21.52 1.67 6.53
C LEU A 61 21.44 0.72 7.72
N PRO A 62 20.23 0.51 8.28
CA PRO A 62 20.05 -0.52 9.30
C PRO A 62 20.57 -1.87 8.82
N LYS A 63 21.46 -2.50 9.59
CA LYS A 63 22.19 -3.72 9.20
C LYS A 63 21.31 -4.95 8.93
N LYS A 64 20.03 -4.93 9.36
CA LYS A 64 19.11 -6.08 9.23
C LYS A 64 17.73 -5.60 8.79
N LEU A 65 17.55 -5.39 7.49
CA LEU A 65 16.22 -5.22 6.91
C LEU A 65 15.79 -6.53 6.24
N ASN A 66 14.65 -7.08 6.67
CA ASN A 66 14.03 -8.28 6.11
C ASN A 66 12.71 -7.91 5.42
N LEU A 67 12.83 -7.38 4.21
CA LEU A 67 11.71 -6.93 3.38
C LEU A 67 12.12 -6.91 1.90
N GLN A 68 11.17 -6.93 0.98
CA GLN A 68 11.45 -6.97 -0.45
C GLN A 68 11.78 -5.60 -1.02
N SER A 69 11.02 -4.56 -0.66
CA SER A 69 11.29 -3.20 -1.11
C SER A 69 10.83 -2.17 -0.08
N ALA A 70 11.49 -1.01 -0.05
CA ALA A 70 11.14 0.07 0.86
C ALA A 70 11.41 1.44 0.25
N LEU A 71 10.62 2.43 0.72
CA LEU A 71 10.80 3.82 0.37
C LEU A 71 10.50 4.70 1.60
N ILE A 72 11.33 5.72 1.82
CA ILE A 72 11.07 6.78 2.81
C ILE A 72 11.18 8.13 2.11
N LYS A 73 10.15 8.97 2.24
CA LYS A 73 10.09 10.28 1.61
C LYS A 73 9.44 11.31 2.53
N GLY A 74 10.03 12.50 2.60
CA GLY A 74 9.39 13.69 3.16
C GLY A 74 8.34 14.23 2.18
N LEU A 75 7.09 14.36 2.64
CA LEU A 75 5.98 14.73 1.74
C LEU A 75 6.00 16.23 1.37
N GLU A 76 6.49 17.09 2.25
CA GLU A 76 6.62 18.53 2.00
C GLU A 76 7.94 18.87 1.29
N THR A 77 9.03 18.25 1.75
CA THR A 77 10.38 18.52 1.24
C THR A 77 10.66 17.84 -0.09
N ASN A 78 9.85 16.84 -0.49
CA ASN A 78 10.10 15.92 -1.59
C ASN A 78 11.44 15.16 -1.50
N ALA A 79 12.12 15.21 -0.35
CA ALA A 79 13.39 14.52 -0.12
C ALA A 79 13.17 13.02 0.03
N TYR A 80 13.96 12.22 -0.68
CA TYR A 80 14.02 10.78 -0.48
C TYR A 80 15.13 10.45 0.52
N TYR A 81 14.77 9.81 1.62
CA TYR A 81 15.70 9.33 2.64
C TYR A 81 16.15 7.90 2.38
N LEU A 82 15.24 7.07 1.84
CA LEU A 82 15.52 5.69 1.45
C LEU A 82 14.82 5.35 0.14
N ARG A 83 15.56 4.70 -0.75
CA ARG A 83 15.02 4.07 -1.97
C ARG A 83 15.67 2.69 -2.11
N MET A 84 14.93 1.63 -1.79
CA MET A 84 15.41 0.25 -1.85
C MET A 84 14.52 -0.57 -2.77
N LYS A 85 15.07 -1.04 -3.89
CA LYS A 85 14.39 -1.84 -4.92
C LYS A 85 13.05 -1.21 -5.37
N THR A 86 13.05 0.11 -5.62
CA THR A 86 11.82 0.90 -5.77
C THR A 86 10.98 0.54 -6.98
N GLN A 87 11.55 -0.15 -7.97
CA GLN A 87 10.86 -0.61 -9.18
C GLN A 87 10.43 -2.08 -9.11
N GLN A 88 10.71 -2.77 -7.99
CA GLN A 88 10.31 -4.16 -7.85
C GLN A 88 8.79 -4.23 -7.67
N GLN A 89 8.10 -4.88 -8.61
CA GLN A 89 6.69 -5.21 -8.49
C GLN A 89 6.48 -6.23 -7.37
N TRP A 90 5.44 -6.02 -6.57
CA TRP A 90 5.07 -6.89 -5.47
C TRP A 90 3.54 -6.89 -5.28
N PRO A 91 2.94 -8.03 -4.90
CA PRO A 91 1.51 -8.09 -4.61
C PRO A 91 1.15 -7.09 -3.48
N MET A 92 0.15 -6.24 -3.74
CA MET A 92 -0.21 -5.15 -2.82
C MET A 92 -1.02 -5.62 -1.62
N ALA A 93 -1.73 -6.75 -1.76
CA ALA A 93 -2.76 -7.14 -0.81
C ALA A 93 -3.72 -5.95 -0.52
N SER A 94 -4.17 -5.80 0.70
CA SER A 94 -5.12 -4.74 1.08
C SER A 94 -4.59 -3.29 1.00
N LEU A 95 -3.35 -3.04 0.54
CA LEU A 95 -2.95 -1.68 0.15
C LEU A 95 -3.79 -1.18 -1.03
N THR A 96 -4.32 -2.09 -1.86
CA THR A 96 -5.31 -1.82 -2.94
C THR A 96 -6.47 -0.95 -2.46
N LYS A 97 -6.92 -1.14 -1.21
CA LYS A 97 -8.04 -0.38 -0.63
C LYS A 97 -7.79 1.13 -0.51
N LEU A 98 -6.55 1.59 -0.60
CA LEU A 98 -6.26 3.02 -0.73
C LEU A 98 -6.80 3.57 -2.06
N LEU A 99 -6.52 2.87 -3.17
CA LEU A 99 -7.03 3.26 -4.48
C LEU A 99 -8.56 3.10 -4.55
N THR A 100 -9.11 2.01 -4.01
CA THR A 100 -10.56 1.78 -3.86
C THR A 100 -11.23 2.94 -3.12
N SER A 101 -10.60 3.42 -2.04
CA SER A 101 -11.10 4.57 -1.28
C SER A 101 -11.11 5.86 -2.11
N VAL A 102 -10.07 6.08 -2.92
CA VAL A 102 -10.00 7.23 -3.85
C VAL A 102 -11.15 7.19 -4.84
N ILE A 103 -11.33 6.06 -5.54
CA ILE A 103 -12.39 5.90 -6.54
C ILE A 103 -13.77 6.04 -5.91
N ALA A 104 -14.00 5.44 -4.74
CA ALA A 104 -15.27 5.57 -4.03
C ALA A 104 -15.62 7.04 -3.72
N LEU A 105 -14.63 7.82 -3.26
CA LEU A 105 -14.84 9.23 -2.92
C LEU A 105 -14.97 10.15 -4.14
N GLU A 106 -14.44 9.75 -5.29
CA GLU A 106 -14.50 10.55 -6.52
C GLU A 106 -15.71 10.21 -7.41
N LYS A 107 -16.15 8.95 -7.40
CA LYS A 107 -17.14 8.44 -8.38
C LYS A 107 -18.50 8.16 -7.77
N ILE A 108 -18.59 7.88 -6.47
CA ILE A 108 -19.86 7.61 -5.79
C ILE A 108 -20.37 8.89 -5.13
N THR A 109 -21.67 9.16 -5.23
CA THR A 109 -22.27 10.31 -4.57
C THR A 109 -21.93 10.34 -3.08
N PRO A 110 -21.36 11.44 -2.57
CA PRO A 110 -20.94 11.55 -1.18
C PRO A 110 -22.09 11.25 -0.21
N SER A 111 -21.83 10.37 0.74
CA SER A 111 -22.81 10.02 1.78
C SER A 111 -22.11 9.47 3.02
N THR A 112 -22.80 9.53 4.16
CA THR A 112 -22.32 8.89 5.41
C THR A 112 -22.07 7.41 5.21
N LYS A 113 -22.83 6.72 4.34
CA LYS A 113 -22.63 5.30 4.04
C LYS A 113 -21.30 5.06 3.34
N VAL A 114 -20.93 5.87 2.34
CA VAL A 114 -19.63 5.78 1.65
C VAL A 114 -18.49 6.00 2.63
N ASP A 115 -18.56 7.04 3.47
CA ASP A 115 -17.54 7.32 4.48
C ASP A 115 -17.41 6.16 5.49
N GLN A 116 -18.52 5.56 5.94
CA GLN A 116 -18.49 4.39 6.81
C GLN A 116 -17.82 3.18 6.16
N LEU A 117 -18.07 2.92 4.88
CA LEU A 117 -17.41 1.83 4.15
C LEU A 117 -15.90 2.10 4.00
N VAL A 118 -15.51 3.34 3.68
CA VAL A 118 -14.09 3.72 3.63
C VAL A 118 -13.43 3.56 5.01
N LYS A 119 -14.07 4.01 6.10
CA LYS A 119 -13.57 3.79 7.47
C LYS A 119 -13.36 2.31 7.78
N ARG A 120 -14.31 1.44 7.43
CA ARG A 120 -14.20 -0.01 7.63
C ARG A 120 -12.98 -0.58 6.91
N MET A 121 -12.74 -0.16 5.66
CA MET A 121 -11.54 -0.55 4.90
C MET A 121 -10.25 -0.07 5.54
N MET A 122 -10.23 1.14 6.07
CA MET A 122 -9.01 1.74 6.63
C MET A 122 -8.68 1.21 8.03
N ILE A 123 -9.69 0.97 8.88
CA ILE A 123 -9.51 0.57 10.29
C ILE A 123 -9.19 -0.92 10.40
N TYR A 124 -10.05 -1.79 9.87
CA TYR A 124 -9.87 -3.25 10.02
C TYR A 124 -9.79 -4.02 8.69
N SER A 125 -9.56 -3.29 7.59
CA SER A 125 -9.29 -3.87 6.27
C SER A 125 -10.44 -4.70 5.70
N ASP A 126 -11.69 -4.28 5.88
CA ASP A 126 -12.89 -4.98 5.47
C ASP A 126 -12.98 -5.14 3.94
N ASN A 127 -12.94 -6.40 3.46
CA ASN A 127 -13.06 -6.72 2.04
C ASN A 127 -14.50 -6.48 1.54
N ARG A 128 -15.50 -6.83 2.35
CA ARG A 128 -16.91 -6.63 1.99
C ARG A 128 -17.25 -5.15 1.80
N ALA A 129 -16.58 -4.25 2.54
CA ALA A 129 -16.76 -2.83 2.34
C ALA A 129 -16.24 -2.38 0.97
N ALA A 130 -15.13 -2.93 0.48
CA ALA A 130 -14.61 -2.68 -0.85
C ALA A 130 -15.56 -3.19 -1.94
N GLU A 131 -16.04 -4.44 -1.80
CA GLU A 131 -17.03 -5.06 -2.69
C GLU A 131 -18.31 -4.22 -2.78
N GLN A 132 -18.87 -3.79 -1.64
CA GLN A 132 -20.09 -2.96 -1.60
C GLN A 132 -19.91 -1.61 -2.32
N LEU A 133 -18.73 -1.00 -2.25
CA LEU A 133 -18.43 0.23 -2.98
C LEU A 133 -18.35 -0.02 -4.48
N ALA A 134 -17.67 -1.10 -4.90
CA ALA A 134 -17.58 -1.47 -6.30
C ALA A 134 -18.95 -1.83 -6.90
N GLU A 135 -19.78 -2.60 -6.16
CA GLU A 135 -21.14 -2.94 -6.57
C GLU A 135 -22.05 -1.71 -6.70
N ALA A 136 -21.92 -0.76 -5.76
CA ALA A 136 -22.73 0.47 -5.76
C ALA A 136 -22.48 1.37 -6.98
N TYR A 137 -21.29 1.28 -7.59
CA TYR A 137 -20.94 2.06 -8.80
C TYR A 137 -21.11 1.25 -10.09
N GLY A 138 -21.12 -0.10 -9.99
CA GLY A 138 -20.95 -1.04 -11.08
C GLY A 138 -19.52 -1.59 -11.04
N ARG A 139 -19.38 -2.89 -10.70
CA ARG A 139 -18.07 -3.47 -10.39
C ARG A 139 -17.07 -3.35 -11.54
N GLN A 140 -17.51 -3.59 -12.78
CA GLN A 140 -16.62 -3.49 -13.94
C GLN A 140 -16.15 -2.06 -14.18
N GLU A 141 -17.09 -1.11 -14.13
CA GLU A 141 -16.82 0.32 -14.26
C GLU A 141 -15.93 0.83 -13.14
N PHE A 142 -16.10 0.30 -11.92
CA PHE A 142 -15.27 0.63 -10.77
C PHE A 142 -13.81 0.18 -10.97
N LEU A 143 -13.60 -1.06 -11.43
CA LEU A 143 -12.26 -1.59 -11.73
C LEU A 143 -11.61 -0.82 -12.89
N THR A 144 -12.37 -0.48 -13.92
CA THR A 144 -11.90 0.38 -15.02
C THR A 144 -11.46 1.74 -14.47
N ALA A 145 -12.27 2.38 -13.61
CA ALA A 145 -11.91 3.66 -13.00
C ALA A 145 -10.67 3.55 -12.10
N MET A 146 -10.47 2.42 -11.40
CA MET A 146 -9.24 2.17 -10.65
C MET A 146 -8.04 2.11 -11.58
N GLN A 147 -8.12 1.36 -12.68
CA GLN A 147 -7.02 1.26 -13.65
C GLN A 147 -6.70 2.62 -14.29
N GLU A 148 -7.71 3.36 -14.75
CA GLU A 148 -7.55 4.72 -15.29
C GLU A 148 -6.87 5.66 -14.29
N LYS A 149 -7.22 5.55 -13.00
CA LYS A 149 -6.58 6.35 -11.95
C LYS A 149 -5.10 6.02 -11.81
N THR A 150 -4.70 4.75 -11.91
CA THR A 150 -3.28 4.39 -11.89
C THR A 150 -2.53 5.03 -13.05
N GLU A 151 -3.12 5.07 -14.23
CA GLU A 151 -2.55 5.72 -15.42
C GLU A 151 -2.44 7.23 -15.22
N GLN A 152 -3.51 7.90 -14.74
CA GLN A 152 -3.53 9.34 -14.45
C GLN A 152 -2.46 9.74 -13.43
N LEU A 153 -2.17 8.88 -12.45
CA LEU A 153 -1.13 9.10 -11.44
C LEU A 153 0.27 8.70 -11.93
N GLY A 154 0.40 8.14 -13.13
CA GLY A 154 1.66 7.67 -13.68
C GLY A 154 2.21 6.45 -12.93
N MET A 155 1.33 5.61 -12.38
CA MET A 155 1.66 4.35 -11.69
C MET A 155 1.87 3.22 -12.72
N LYS A 156 2.92 3.34 -13.51
CA LYS A 156 3.16 2.51 -14.71
C LYS A 156 3.43 1.03 -14.44
N ASN A 157 3.82 0.71 -13.20
CA ASN A 157 4.12 -0.66 -12.76
C ASN A 157 3.04 -1.18 -11.80
N THR A 158 1.79 -0.71 -11.96
CA THR A 158 0.66 -1.10 -11.11
C THR A 158 -0.41 -1.76 -11.96
N SER A 159 -0.89 -2.93 -11.50
CA SER A 159 -1.99 -3.67 -12.09
C SER A 159 -3.10 -3.91 -11.06
N ILE A 160 -4.37 -3.83 -11.50
CA ILE A 160 -5.55 -3.97 -10.67
C ILE A 160 -6.47 -5.05 -11.26
N PHE A 161 -6.83 -6.04 -10.46
CA PHE A 161 -7.72 -7.16 -10.81
C PHE A 161 -8.94 -7.26 -9.91
N ASP A 162 -8.86 -6.76 -8.69
CA ASP A 162 -9.99 -6.64 -7.77
C ASP A 162 -9.88 -5.39 -6.88
N GLU A 163 -10.99 -5.01 -6.28
CA GLU A 163 -11.11 -3.81 -5.44
C GLU A 163 -10.62 -4.00 -4.01
N SER A 164 -10.43 -5.25 -3.58
CA SER A 164 -10.10 -5.58 -2.18
C SER A 164 -8.62 -5.89 -1.95
N GLY A 165 -7.91 -6.32 -3.00
CA GLY A 165 -6.53 -6.79 -2.94
C GLY A 165 -6.40 -8.24 -2.50
N LEU A 166 -7.43 -9.07 -2.73
CA LEU A 166 -7.35 -10.52 -2.53
C LEU A 166 -6.58 -11.21 -3.64
N SER A 167 -6.66 -10.67 -4.86
CA SER A 167 -5.87 -11.17 -5.99
C SER A 167 -4.40 -10.80 -5.82
N PHE A 168 -3.50 -11.79 -5.89
CA PHE A 168 -2.06 -11.55 -5.94
C PHE A 168 -1.60 -10.85 -7.23
N LEU A 169 -2.47 -10.78 -8.24
CA LEU A 169 -2.24 -10.04 -9.47
C LEU A 169 -2.41 -8.52 -9.29
N ASN A 170 -3.01 -8.07 -8.18
CA ASN A 170 -2.93 -6.66 -7.77
C ASN A 170 -1.49 -6.37 -7.34
N GLN A 171 -0.68 -5.88 -8.26
CA GLN A 171 0.74 -5.61 -8.03
C GLN A 171 1.06 -4.14 -8.18
N SER A 172 2.08 -3.69 -7.46
CA SER A 172 2.61 -2.33 -7.57
C SER A 172 4.07 -2.29 -7.12
N THR A 173 4.67 -1.11 -7.20
CA THR A 173 5.99 -0.80 -6.68
C THR A 173 5.90 0.22 -5.54
N VAL A 174 6.90 0.31 -4.66
CA VAL A 174 6.91 1.36 -3.63
C VAL A 174 6.93 2.76 -4.23
N GLU A 175 7.47 2.93 -5.45
CA GLU A 175 7.50 4.20 -6.16
C GLU A 175 6.11 4.58 -6.70
N ASP A 176 5.34 3.64 -7.22
CA ASP A 176 3.98 3.90 -7.66
C ASP A 176 3.04 4.12 -6.47
N LEU A 177 3.19 3.34 -5.40
CA LEU A 177 2.43 3.56 -4.16
C LEU A 177 2.73 4.93 -3.53
N GLU A 178 3.95 5.43 -3.63
CA GLU A 178 4.29 6.80 -3.19
C GLU A 178 3.47 7.86 -3.93
N LYS A 179 3.30 7.73 -5.26
CA LYS A 179 2.47 8.64 -6.05
C LYS A 179 1.01 8.65 -5.56
N LEU A 180 0.47 7.46 -5.27
CA LEU A 180 -0.87 7.33 -4.70
C LEU A 180 -0.98 7.99 -3.32
N VAL A 181 0.02 7.80 -2.43
CA VAL A 181 0.06 8.44 -1.11
C VAL A 181 0.08 9.95 -1.25
N VAL A 182 0.95 10.51 -2.11
CA VAL A 182 1.02 11.96 -2.37
C VAL A 182 -0.31 12.50 -2.90
N TYR A 183 -0.98 11.75 -3.78
CA TYR A 183 -2.30 12.13 -4.26
C TYR A 183 -3.34 12.16 -3.14
N ILE A 184 -3.39 11.09 -2.34
CA ILE A 184 -4.33 10.99 -1.21
C ILE A 184 -4.11 12.12 -0.20
N THR A 185 -2.87 12.41 0.18
CA THR A 185 -2.57 13.47 1.15
C THR A 185 -3.03 14.84 0.68
N LYS A 186 -2.97 15.10 -0.63
CA LYS A 186 -3.37 16.39 -1.23
C LYS A 186 -4.86 16.51 -1.51
N LYS A 187 -5.50 15.44 -1.98
CA LYS A 187 -6.88 15.47 -2.50
C LYS A 187 -7.91 14.82 -1.59
N HIS A 188 -7.53 13.79 -0.85
CA HIS A 188 -8.44 12.98 -0.03
C HIS A 188 -7.86 12.70 1.36
N PRO A 189 -7.37 13.71 2.12
CA PRO A 189 -6.66 13.50 3.39
C PRO A 189 -7.50 12.73 4.42
N LYS A 190 -8.83 12.79 4.32
CA LYS A 190 -9.73 12.04 5.20
C LYS A 190 -9.52 10.53 5.16
N ILE A 191 -8.98 9.96 4.07
CA ILE A 191 -8.67 8.52 3.99
C ILE A 191 -7.66 8.14 5.07
N PHE A 192 -6.57 8.90 5.21
CA PHE A 192 -5.59 8.67 6.26
C PHE A 192 -6.09 9.08 7.65
N GLN A 193 -6.91 10.12 7.76
CA GLN A 193 -7.56 10.49 9.03
C GLN A 193 -8.40 9.34 9.57
N PHE A 194 -9.21 8.67 8.73
CA PHE A 194 -9.99 7.48 9.13
C PHE A 194 -9.11 6.35 9.66
N SER A 195 -7.91 6.16 9.11
CA SER A 195 -6.99 5.10 9.56
C SER A 195 -6.36 5.36 10.94
N ARG A 196 -6.53 6.55 11.51
CA ARG A 196 -6.05 6.90 12.86
C ARG A 196 -7.01 6.48 13.96
N GLU A 197 -8.29 6.27 13.63
CA GLU A 197 -9.30 5.87 14.61
C GLU A 197 -8.94 4.51 15.22
N LEU A 198 -9.04 4.38 16.54
CA LEU A 198 -8.65 3.16 17.26
C LEU A 198 -9.61 1.99 17.01
N GLU A 199 -10.87 2.31 16.78
CA GLU A 199 -11.93 1.33 16.57
C GLU A 199 -13.12 1.96 15.82
N ILE A 200 -13.99 1.11 15.31
CA ILE A 200 -15.27 1.48 14.72
C ILE A 200 -16.35 0.52 15.20
N VAL A 201 -17.57 1.02 15.37
CA VAL A 201 -18.74 0.18 15.68
C VAL A 201 -19.48 -0.15 14.38
N VAL A 202 -19.65 -1.43 14.09
CA VAL A 202 -20.36 -1.95 12.92
C VAL A 202 -21.36 -3.00 13.39
N ASN A 203 -22.65 -2.76 13.13
CA ASN A 203 -23.74 -3.65 13.58
C ASN A 203 -23.62 -4.03 15.07
N ASN A 204 -23.47 -3.03 15.94
CA ASN A 204 -23.29 -3.14 17.39
C ASN A 204 -22.01 -3.91 17.84
N ASN A 205 -21.11 -4.25 16.92
CA ASN A 205 -19.85 -4.89 17.25
C ASN A 205 -18.68 -3.89 17.10
N ARG A 206 -17.81 -3.82 18.11
CA ARG A 206 -16.58 -3.05 18.06
C ARG A 206 -15.53 -3.79 17.22
N ARG A 207 -14.94 -3.08 16.26
CA ARG A 207 -13.83 -3.55 15.43
C ARG A 207 -12.62 -2.69 15.68
N LYS A 208 -11.58 -3.25 16.29
CA LYS A 208 -10.31 -2.55 16.57
C LYS A 208 -9.52 -2.32 15.30
N ASN A 209 -8.77 -1.25 15.31
CA ASN A 209 -7.80 -0.97 14.24
C ASN A 209 -6.70 -2.04 14.24
N ILE A 210 -6.43 -2.60 13.06
CA ILE A 210 -5.37 -3.60 12.88
C ILE A 210 -3.99 -2.98 12.64
N ASN A 211 -3.92 -1.65 12.47
CA ASN A 211 -2.66 -0.94 12.41
C ASN A 211 -2.18 -0.63 13.83
N LYS A 212 -1.06 -1.26 14.24
CA LYS A 212 -0.50 -1.11 15.59
C LYS A 212 0.00 0.31 15.90
N PHE A 213 0.14 1.18 14.91
CA PHE A 213 0.53 2.58 15.11
C PHE A 213 -0.67 3.49 15.39
N ALA A 214 -1.90 3.03 15.16
CA ALA A 214 -3.09 3.82 15.50
C ALA A 214 -3.08 4.23 16.98
N GLY A 215 -3.41 5.49 17.25
CA GLY A 215 -3.38 6.08 18.59
C GLY A 215 -2.04 6.63 19.05
N GLN A 216 -0.94 6.42 18.31
CA GLN A 216 0.32 7.13 18.58
C GLN A 216 0.20 8.58 18.13
N SER A 217 0.76 9.50 18.91
CA SER A 217 0.62 10.96 18.69
C SER A 217 1.18 11.43 17.35
N ASP A 218 2.27 10.83 16.90
CA ASP A 218 2.97 11.16 15.65
C ASP A 218 2.49 10.33 14.44
N PHE A 219 1.53 9.40 14.61
CA PHE A 219 0.97 8.63 13.51
C PHE A 219 -0.09 9.45 12.76
N LEU A 220 0.19 9.80 11.51
CA LEU A 220 -0.68 10.59 10.65
C LEU A 220 -1.63 9.74 9.79
N GLY A 221 -1.44 8.44 9.75
CA GLY A 221 -2.28 7.51 9.02
C GLY A 221 -1.50 6.41 8.30
N GLY A 222 -2.22 5.45 7.73
CA GLY A 222 -1.58 4.37 6.99
C GLY A 222 -2.53 3.24 6.60
N LYS A 223 -1.98 2.23 5.92
CA LYS A 223 -2.73 1.04 5.51
C LYS A 223 -1.87 -0.21 5.59
N THR A 224 -2.43 -1.26 6.17
CA THR A 224 -1.82 -2.60 6.24
C THR A 224 -2.26 -3.47 5.07
N GLY A 225 -1.37 -4.34 4.58
CA GLY A 225 -1.67 -5.39 3.62
C GLY A 225 -1.06 -6.72 4.06
N TYR A 226 -1.77 -7.82 3.84
CA TYR A 226 -1.28 -9.17 4.05
C TYR A 226 -2.14 -10.17 3.27
N THR A 227 -1.50 -11.03 2.51
CA THR A 227 -1.93 -12.35 2.04
C THR A 227 -0.73 -13.27 2.12
N ASP A 228 -0.90 -14.56 1.92
CA ASP A 228 0.23 -15.48 1.96
C ASP A 228 1.23 -15.21 0.81
N GLU A 229 0.76 -14.73 -0.35
CA GLU A 229 1.60 -14.37 -1.51
C GLU A 229 2.26 -13.00 -1.34
N ALA A 230 1.56 -12.03 -0.74
CA ALA A 230 2.05 -10.67 -0.56
C ALA A 230 2.95 -10.53 0.66
N HIS A 231 2.88 -11.46 1.60
CA HIS A 231 3.48 -11.30 2.92
C HIS A 231 3.07 -10.00 3.61
N GLY A 232 3.90 -9.45 4.48
CA GLY A 232 3.57 -8.23 5.22
C GLY A 232 3.86 -6.96 4.42
N ASN A 233 2.83 -6.14 4.16
CA ASN A 233 2.94 -4.83 3.53
C ASN A 233 2.42 -3.74 4.47
N LEU A 234 3.04 -2.56 4.43
CA LEU A 234 2.61 -1.44 5.26
C LEU A 234 2.98 -0.10 4.62
N ILE A 235 2.02 0.79 4.55
CA ILE A 235 2.22 2.21 4.30
C ILE A 235 1.90 2.96 5.59
N THR A 236 2.81 3.82 6.03
CA THR A 236 2.62 4.66 7.22
C THR A 236 3.09 6.08 6.97
N LEU A 237 2.35 7.02 7.52
CA LEU A 237 2.73 8.42 7.59
C LEU A 237 3.00 8.76 9.05
N PHE A 238 4.16 9.34 9.32
CA PHE A 238 4.53 9.84 10.64
C PHE A 238 4.92 11.31 10.57
N GLU A 239 4.76 12.00 11.68
CA GLU A 239 5.28 13.34 11.87
C GLU A 239 6.67 13.28 12.51
N PHE A 240 7.62 13.98 11.92
CA PHE A 240 8.95 14.17 12.47
C PHE A 240 9.21 15.69 12.58
N GLN A 241 9.18 16.24 13.80
CA GLN A 241 9.36 17.68 14.08
C GLN A 241 8.42 18.58 13.22
N GLY A 242 7.15 18.21 13.11
CA GLY A 242 6.17 18.94 12.31
C GLY A 242 6.16 18.59 10.81
N HIS A 243 7.07 17.73 10.33
CA HIS A 243 7.17 17.37 8.92
C HIS A 243 6.62 15.96 8.65
N PRO A 244 5.63 15.82 7.75
CA PRO A 244 5.07 14.52 7.39
C PRO A 244 6.04 13.72 6.52
N VAL A 245 6.29 12.47 6.92
CA VAL A 245 7.15 11.52 6.22
C VAL A 245 6.37 10.24 5.96
N VAL A 246 6.41 9.73 4.74
CA VAL A 246 5.88 8.42 4.39
C VAL A 246 6.98 7.36 4.46
N ILE A 247 6.63 6.22 5.07
CA ILE A 247 7.42 4.99 5.07
C ILE A 247 6.57 3.90 4.41
N ILE A 248 7.08 3.32 3.34
CA ILE A 248 6.45 2.21 2.62
C ILE A 248 7.35 1.00 2.74
N VAL A 249 6.81 -0.14 3.19
CA VAL A 249 7.49 -1.42 3.22
C VAL A 249 6.63 -2.49 2.55
N LEU A 250 7.24 -3.31 1.68
CA LEU A 250 6.58 -4.41 1.00
C LEU A 250 7.35 -5.72 1.23
N GLY A 251 6.58 -6.81 1.37
CA GLY A 251 7.12 -8.17 1.41
C GLY A 251 7.99 -8.43 2.64
N THR A 252 7.54 -8.06 3.84
CA THR A 252 8.18 -8.48 5.10
C THR A 252 7.76 -9.91 5.44
N ALA A 253 8.54 -10.63 6.26
CA ALA A 253 8.34 -12.07 6.50
C ALA A 253 6.90 -12.47 6.86
N ASP A 254 6.19 -11.65 7.64
CA ASP A 254 4.80 -11.90 8.03
C ASP A 254 4.04 -10.60 8.37
N ARG A 255 2.77 -10.78 8.80
CA ARG A 255 1.89 -9.68 9.20
C ARG A 255 2.37 -8.88 10.42
N HIS A 256 3.25 -9.42 11.24
CA HIS A 256 3.78 -8.74 12.42
C HIS A 256 5.09 -8.03 12.10
N GLU A 257 5.91 -8.68 11.28
CA GLU A 257 7.22 -8.17 10.91
C GLU A 257 7.17 -6.84 10.14
N ARG A 258 6.10 -6.57 9.39
CA ARG A 258 5.90 -5.26 8.76
C ARG A 258 5.95 -4.08 9.75
N PHE A 259 5.48 -4.26 10.99
CA PHE A 259 5.56 -3.23 12.02
C PHE A 259 6.97 -3.09 12.59
N ASN A 260 7.68 -4.22 12.79
CA ASN A 260 9.05 -4.22 13.27
C ASN A 260 9.98 -3.55 12.26
N GLN A 261 9.87 -3.92 10.98
CA GLN A 261 10.67 -3.32 9.91
C GLN A 261 10.38 -1.82 9.76
N THR A 262 9.11 -1.41 9.84
CA THR A 262 8.73 0.00 9.83
C THR A 262 9.31 0.74 11.04
N ASN A 263 9.30 0.16 12.25
CA ASN A 263 9.90 0.78 13.44
C ASN A 263 11.42 0.95 13.31
N ILE A 264 12.12 -0.03 12.74
CA ILE A 264 13.56 0.07 12.45
C ILE A 264 13.81 1.28 11.54
N LEU A 265 13.05 1.41 10.46
CA LEU A 265 13.15 2.53 9.51
C LEU A 265 12.76 3.87 10.15
N ARG A 266 11.72 3.88 11.00
CA ARG A 266 11.27 5.08 11.74
C ARG A 266 12.34 5.56 12.72
N GLN A 267 12.96 4.67 13.47
CA GLN A 267 14.08 5.00 14.36
C GLN A 267 15.32 5.45 13.58
N TRP A 268 15.55 4.87 12.42
CA TRP A 268 16.66 5.28 11.56
C TRP A 268 16.43 6.71 11.03
N ILE A 269 15.24 7.01 10.49
CA ILE A 269 14.94 8.36 9.96
C ILE A 269 14.91 9.43 11.05
N SER A 270 14.53 9.12 12.29
CA SER A 270 14.51 10.09 13.39
C SER A 270 15.90 10.70 13.67
N LYS A 271 16.98 9.97 13.37
CA LYS A 271 18.35 10.49 13.52
C LYS A 271 18.64 11.66 12.59
N PHE A 272 17.95 11.78 11.44
CA PHE A 272 18.11 12.92 10.54
C PHE A 272 17.40 14.18 11.02
N TYR A 273 16.34 14.02 11.81
CA TYR A 273 15.57 15.17 12.33
C TYR A 273 16.09 15.63 13.70
N ASN A 274 16.86 14.79 14.40
CA ASN A 274 17.41 15.13 15.72
C ASN A 274 18.86 15.66 15.65
N SER A 275 19.46 15.70 14.47
CA SER A 275 20.78 16.29 14.18
C SER A 275 20.62 17.68 13.55
#